data_2d26e9de3fe761fea0daaf528151a01f
#
_entry.id   2d26e9de3fe761fea0daaf528151a01f
#
_cell.length_a   1.000
_cell.length_b   1.000
_cell.length_c   1.000
_cell.angle_alpha   90.00
_cell.angle_beta   90.00
_cell.angle_gamma   90.00
#
_symmetry.space_group_name_H-M   'P 1'
#
loop_
_entity.id
_entity.type
_entity.pdbx_description
1 polymer ?
#
loop_
_entity_poly.entity_id
_entity_poly.type
_entity_poly.pdbx_seq_one_letter_code
_entity_poly.pdbx_strand_id
1 'polypeptide(L)'
;LNPLRLLRDLDAFLGDDAVLVADGGDFVGTASYIVRARSPFGWLDPGVFGTLGVGGGFALGAKVARPDSEVWILYGDGSVAFSLMEFDTFVRHGVPVIALVGNDASWAQIARDQIAVLGDDVGTVLASTDYHFAAEALGGKGLSIDHPDEIAPAFAQARVWARMGHPVLLNARLRRSEFRQGSMSL
;
A
#
# COMPACT_ATOMS: atom_id res chain seq x y z
N LEU A 1 -5.54 4.91 -13.09
CA LEU A 1 -5.41 6.02 -12.15
C LEU A 1 -3.95 6.52 -12.12
N ASN A 2 -3.72 7.84 -11.91
CA ASN A 2 -2.38 8.40 -11.76
C ASN A 2 -1.89 8.20 -10.31
N PRO A 3 -0.73 7.54 -10.07
CA PRO A 3 -0.24 7.27 -8.72
C PRO A 3 0.07 8.55 -7.92
N LEU A 4 0.56 9.62 -8.58
CA LEU A 4 0.86 10.88 -7.91
C LEU A 4 -0.41 11.56 -7.38
N ARG A 5 -1.51 11.48 -8.14
CA ARG A 5 -2.81 12.01 -7.71
C ARG A 5 -3.32 11.22 -6.50
N LEU A 6 -3.30 9.89 -6.55
CA LEU A 6 -3.72 9.03 -5.45
C LEU A 6 -2.95 9.35 -4.16
N LEU A 7 -1.62 9.48 -4.26
CA LEU A 7 -0.76 9.75 -3.09
C LEU A 7 -0.94 11.16 -2.52
N ARG A 8 -1.18 12.16 -3.38
CA ARG A 8 -1.51 13.52 -2.91
C ARG A 8 -2.86 13.57 -2.20
N ASP A 9 -3.84 12.86 -2.72
CA ASP A 9 -5.16 12.77 -2.10
C ASP A 9 -5.07 11.99 -0.77
N LEU A 10 -4.21 10.96 -0.69
CA LEU A 10 -3.90 10.27 0.57
C LEU A 10 -3.25 11.23 1.58
N ASP A 11 -2.19 11.96 1.17
CA ASP A 11 -1.52 12.91 2.05
C ASP A 11 -2.49 13.96 2.62
N ALA A 12 -3.41 14.45 1.81
CA ALA A 12 -4.43 15.39 2.23
C ALA A 12 -5.50 14.77 3.17
N PHE A 13 -5.73 13.47 3.04
CA PHE A 13 -6.76 12.74 3.80
C PHE A 13 -6.28 12.29 5.18
N LEU A 14 -4.98 11.95 5.34
CA LEU A 14 -4.43 11.41 6.58
C LEU A 14 -4.57 12.39 7.75
N GLY A 15 -4.98 11.87 8.91
CA GLY A 15 -4.98 12.60 10.18
C GLY A 15 -3.58 12.75 10.78
N ASP A 16 -3.46 13.61 11.79
CA ASP A 16 -2.17 13.97 12.42
C ASP A 16 -1.53 12.83 13.22
N ASP A 17 -2.29 11.82 13.60
CA ASP A 17 -1.87 10.64 14.35
C ASP A 17 -1.67 9.40 13.49
N ALA A 18 -1.81 9.53 12.17
CA ALA A 18 -1.68 8.40 11.26
C ALA A 18 -0.28 7.80 11.28
N VAL A 19 -0.22 6.46 11.33
CA VAL A 19 1.00 5.68 11.16
C VAL A 19 0.99 5.05 9.78
N LEU A 20 2.04 5.29 9.01
CA LEU A 20 2.26 4.75 7.69
C LEU A 20 3.25 3.60 7.77
N VAL A 21 2.87 2.46 7.22
CA VAL A 21 3.73 1.29 7.06
C VAL A 21 4.01 1.13 5.57
N ALA A 22 5.24 1.36 5.18
CA ALA A 22 5.71 1.29 3.81
C ALA A 22 6.35 -0.08 3.57
N ASP A 23 5.70 -0.95 2.79
CA ASP A 23 6.26 -2.28 2.50
C ASP A 23 7.34 -2.18 1.41
N GLY A 24 6.96 -2.06 0.15
CA GLY A 24 7.93 -1.92 -0.91
C GLY A 24 7.34 -1.83 -2.32
N GLY A 25 8.24 -1.60 -3.27
CA GLY A 25 7.94 -1.42 -4.68
C GLY A 25 7.92 0.04 -5.14
N ASP A 26 7.72 0.24 -6.43
CA ASP A 26 7.78 1.55 -7.07
C ASP A 26 6.74 2.54 -6.55
N PHE A 27 5.53 2.04 -6.29
CA PHE A 27 4.45 2.83 -5.69
C PHE A 27 4.83 3.35 -4.30
N VAL A 28 5.39 2.48 -3.46
CA VAL A 28 5.82 2.83 -2.10
C VAL A 28 7.01 3.80 -2.13
N GLY A 29 7.98 3.54 -3.02
CA GLY A 29 9.07 4.47 -3.25
C GLY A 29 8.59 5.83 -3.75
N THR A 30 7.53 5.89 -4.57
CA THR A 30 6.89 7.14 -4.97
C THR A 30 6.21 7.83 -3.78
N ALA A 31 5.57 7.05 -2.89
CA ALA A 31 4.91 7.57 -1.71
C ALA A 31 5.88 8.31 -0.77
N SER A 32 7.12 7.84 -0.62
CA SER A 32 8.13 8.49 0.23
C SER A 32 8.49 9.94 -0.18
N TYR A 33 8.24 10.31 -1.45
CA TYR A 33 8.44 11.68 -1.94
C TYR A 33 7.22 12.59 -1.76
N ILE A 34 6.03 12.02 -1.53
CA ILE A 34 4.76 12.76 -1.61
C ILE A 34 4.04 12.78 -0.27
N VAL A 35 3.99 11.63 0.41
CA VAL A 35 3.23 11.46 1.65
C VAL A 35 4.13 11.78 2.85
N ARG A 36 3.68 12.70 3.69
CA ARG A 36 4.46 13.15 4.85
C ARG A 36 4.16 12.28 6.08
N ALA A 37 5.21 11.88 6.79
CA ALA A 37 5.06 11.34 8.13
C ALA A 37 4.40 12.39 9.05
N ARG A 38 3.40 11.98 9.84
CA ARG A 38 2.61 12.90 10.67
C ARG A 38 3.23 13.14 12.05
N SER A 39 4.05 12.20 12.52
CA SER A 39 4.67 12.27 13.86
C SER A 39 6.00 11.53 13.85
N PRO A 40 6.85 11.71 14.87
CA PRO A 40 7.98 10.82 15.10
C PRO A 40 7.51 9.35 15.17
N PHE A 41 8.22 8.45 14.47
CA PHE A 41 7.81 7.05 14.30
C PHE A 41 6.46 6.86 13.61
N GLY A 42 5.98 7.87 12.86
CA GLY A 42 4.78 7.79 12.02
C GLY A 42 5.02 7.21 10.63
N TRP A 43 6.26 6.81 10.29
CA TRP A 43 6.65 6.11 9.08
C TRP A 43 7.52 4.92 9.45
N LEU A 44 7.09 3.72 9.06
CA LEU A 44 7.79 2.46 9.30
C LEU A 44 8.08 1.80 7.96
N ASP A 45 9.32 1.41 7.72
CA ASP A 45 9.76 0.70 6.52
C ASP A 45 10.86 -0.32 6.86
N PRO A 46 11.24 -1.22 5.94
CA PRO A 46 12.27 -2.23 6.19
C PRO A 46 13.71 -1.66 6.27
N GLY A 47 13.88 -0.35 6.11
CA GLY A 47 15.18 0.31 6.16
C GLY A 47 16.13 -0.19 5.06
N VAL A 48 17.40 -0.29 5.40
CA VAL A 48 18.49 -0.65 4.45
C VAL A 48 18.37 -2.05 3.86
N PHE A 49 17.57 -2.93 4.47
CA PHE A 49 17.39 -4.28 3.95
C PHE A 49 16.42 -4.34 2.77
N GLY A 50 15.53 -3.36 2.61
CA GLY A 50 14.58 -3.27 1.50
C GLY A 50 13.68 -4.51 1.34
N THR A 51 13.50 -5.30 2.42
CA THR A 51 12.77 -6.55 2.33
C THR A 51 11.29 -6.33 2.15
N LEU A 52 10.68 -7.09 1.25
CA LEU A 52 9.24 -7.08 1.02
C LEU A 52 8.52 -7.99 2.02
N GLY A 53 7.22 -7.73 2.25
CA GLY A 53 6.37 -8.56 3.09
C GLY A 53 6.37 -8.16 4.58
N VAL A 54 7.03 -7.08 4.95
CA VAL A 54 7.02 -6.58 6.34
C VAL A 54 5.72 -5.86 6.70
N GLY A 55 4.98 -5.39 5.71
CA GLY A 55 3.83 -4.50 5.88
C GLY A 55 2.79 -5.04 6.85
N GLY A 56 2.40 -6.30 6.70
CA GLY A 56 1.44 -6.94 7.60
C GLY A 56 1.91 -6.98 9.04
N GLY A 57 3.12 -7.53 9.28
CA GLY A 57 3.70 -7.65 10.62
C GLY A 57 3.96 -6.30 11.28
N PHE A 58 4.49 -5.32 10.54
CA PHE A 58 4.72 -3.97 11.05
C PHE A 58 3.42 -3.26 11.40
N ALA A 59 2.37 -3.40 10.59
CA ALA A 59 1.07 -2.81 10.86
C ALA A 59 0.40 -3.42 12.09
N LEU A 60 0.52 -4.74 12.27
CA LEU A 60 0.07 -5.42 13.49
C LEU A 60 0.77 -4.83 14.71
N GLY A 61 2.09 -4.77 14.68
CA GLY A 61 2.90 -4.19 15.77
C GLY A 61 2.57 -2.72 16.04
N ALA A 62 2.44 -1.91 14.98
CA ALA A 62 2.09 -0.51 15.10
C ALA A 62 0.72 -0.31 15.76
N LYS A 63 -0.29 -1.09 15.33
CA LYS A 63 -1.66 -0.98 15.87
C LYS A 63 -1.74 -1.46 17.32
N VAL A 64 -0.99 -2.49 17.68
CA VAL A 64 -0.90 -2.95 19.09
C VAL A 64 -0.20 -1.90 19.97
N ALA A 65 0.87 -1.29 19.47
CA ALA A 65 1.61 -0.25 20.21
C ALA A 65 0.86 1.08 20.29
N ARG A 66 0.04 1.40 19.29
CA ARG A 66 -0.75 2.64 19.18
C ARG A 66 -2.20 2.32 18.82
N PRO A 67 -2.99 1.79 19.77
CA PRO A 67 -4.34 1.28 19.50
C PRO A 67 -5.31 2.35 18.98
N ASP A 68 -5.10 3.62 19.34
CA ASP A 68 -5.97 4.72 18.93
C ASP A 68 -5.57 5.34 17.59
N SER A 69 -4.33 5.12 17.11
CA SER A 69 -3.85 5.66 15.83
C SER A 69 -4.47 4.94 14.64
N GLU A 70 -4.67 5.69 13.56
CA GLU A 70 -5.04 5.13 12.26
C GLU A 70 -3.79 4.57 11.58
N VAL A 71 -3.75 3.25 11.31
CA VAL A 71 -2.60 2.60 10.68
C VAL A 71 -2.90 2.29 9.22
N TRP A 72 -2.07 2.83 8.33
CA TRP A 72 -2.12 2.60 6.89
C TRP A 72 -0.93 1.77 6.44
N ILE A 73 -1.18 0.79 5.57
CA ILE A 73 -0.13 0.02 4.90
C ILE A 73 -0.09 0.44 3.44
N LEU A 74 1.07 0.81 2.94
CA LEU A 74 1.31 1.10 1.54
C LEU A 74 2.01 -0.09 0.90
N TYR A 75 1.37 -0.69 -0.10
CA TYR A 75 1.87 -1.84 -0.85
C TYR A 75 1.99 -1.54 -2.34
N GLY A 76 3.04 -2.02 -2.97
CA GLY A 76 2.98 -2.36 -4.38
C GLY A 76 2.19 -3.67 -4.57
N ASP A 77 1.73 -3.93 -5.79
CA ASP A 77 1.00 -5.15 -6.12
C ASP A 77 1.85 -6.43 -5.96
N GLY A 78 3.14 -6.36 -6.27
CA GLY A 78 4.06 -7.46 -5.99
C GLY A 78 4.31 -7.66 -4.50
N SER A 79 4.45 -6.58 -3.73
CA SER A 79 4.79 -6.68 -2.31
C SER A 79 3.64 -7.17 -1.44
N VAL A 80 2.39 -6.81 -1.75
CA VAL A 80 1.21 -7.28 -1.01
C VAL A 80 1.10 -8.81 -0.99
N ALA A 81 1.55 -9.48 -2.06
CA ALA A 81 1.49 -10.94 -2.15
C ALA A 81 2.29 -11.66 -1.04
N PHE A 82 3.31 -11.01 -0.47
CA PHE A 82 4.13 -11.60 0.60
C PHE A 82 3.46 -11.60 1.98
N SER A 83 2.51 -10.70 2.24
CA SER A 83 1.87 -10.58 3.55
C SER A 83 0.34 -10.39 3.50
N LEU A 84 -0.29 -10.67 2.37
CA LEU A 84 -1.75 -10.60 2.23
C LEU A 84 -2.48 -11.49 3.24
N MET A 85 -1.90 -12.64 3.56
CA MET A 85 -2.47 -13.59 4.52
C MET A 85 -2.58 -13.03 5.94
N GLU A 86 -1.89 -11.94 6.27
CA GLU A 86 -2.04 -11.25 7.55
C GLU A 86 -3.43 -10.61 7.73
N PHE A 87 -4.22 -10.48 6.66
CA PHE A 87 -5.62 -10.10 6.80
C PHE A 87 -6.41 -11.10 7.66
N ASP A 88 -6.12 -12.41 7.57
CA ASP A 88 -6.68 -13.40 8.50
C ASP A 88 -6.27 -13.07 9.95
N THR A 89 -5.00 -12.73 10.18
CA THR A 89 -4.50 -12.34 11.51
C THR A 89 -5.20 -11.07 12.02
N PHE A 90 -5.33 -10.05 11.18
CA PHE A 90 -6.04 -8.81 11.55
C PHE A 90 -7.49 -9.07 11.95
N VAL A 91 -8.19 -9.91 11.18
CA VAL A 91 -9.59 -10.28 11.48
C VAL A 91 -9.70 -11.04 12.79
N ARG A 92 -8.88 -12.09 12.98
CA ARG A 92 -8.92 -12.94 14.18
C ARG A 92 -8.59 -12.17 15.46
N HIS A 93 -7.75 -11.15 15.37
CA HIS A 93 -7.31 -10.35 16.51
C HIS A 93 -8.01 -9.00 16.63
N GLY A 94 -8.97 -8.69 15.75
CA GLY A 94 -9.69 -7.42 15.77
C GLY A 94 -8.77 -6.21 15.57
N VAL A 95 -7.81 -6.31 14.66
CA VAL A 95 -6.80 -5.28 14.39
C VAL A 95 -7.21 -4.48 13.13
N PRO A 96 -7.88 -3.34 13.27
CA PRO A 96 -8.32 -2.54 12.14
C PRO A 96 -7.14 -1.75 11.55
N VAL A 97 -6.70 -2.15 10.38
CA VAL A 97 -5.72 -1.46 9.55
C VAL A 97 -6.33 -1.13 8.20
N ILE A 98 -5.78 -0.16 7.48
CA ILE A 98 -6.18 0.17 6.12
C ILE A 98 -4.97 -0.07 5.21
N ALA A 99 -5.07 -1.03 4.30
CA ALA A 99 -4.05 -1.29 3.29
C ALA A 99 -4.43 -0.60 1.97
N LEU A 100 -3.49 0.13 1.38
CA LEU A 100 -3.60 0.72 0.05
C LEU A 100 -2.60 0.03 -0.87
N VAL A 101 -3.12 -0.69 -1.85
CA VAL A 101 -2.32 -1.36 -2.88
C VAL A 101 -2.27 -0.49 -4.13
N GLY A 102 -1.09 -0.06 -4.53
CA GLY A 102 -0.84 0.54 -5.83
C GLY A 102 -0.61 -0.56 -6.86
N ASN A 103 -1.64 -0.90 -7.62
CA ASN A 103 -1.66 -2.02 -8.55
C ASN A 103 -1.47 -1.53 -9.99
N ASP A 104 -0.24 -1.62 -10.52
CA ASP A 104 0.09 -1.32 -11.92
C ASP A 104 0.43 -2.60 -12.73
N ALA A 105 0.14 -3.77 -12.16
CA ALA A 105 0.37 -5.10 -12.71
C ALA A 105 1.85 -5.31 -13.10
N SER A 106 2.79 -4.83 -12.26
CA SER A 106 4.21 -4.90 -12.62
C SER A 106 5.14 -4.81 -11.40
N TRP A 107 6.25 -5.53 -11.48
CA TRP A 107 7.46 -5.22 -10.71
C TRP A 107 8.14 -3.97 -11.30
N ALA A 108 7.45 -2.83 -11.28
CA ALA A 108 7.82 -1.64 -12.05
C ALA A 108 9.23 -1.12 -11.75
N GLN A 109 9.69 -1.20 -10.50
CA GLN A 109 11.04 -0.84 -10.10
C GLN A 109 12.08 -1.74 -10.78
N ILE A 110 11.85 -3.04 -10.78
CA ILE A 110 12.75 -4.03 -11.40
C ILE A 110 12.71 -3.91 -12.92
N ALA A 111 11.50 -3.81 -13.50
CA ALA A 111 11.31 -3.67 -14.95
C ALA A 111 12.10 -2.49 -15.53
N ARG A 112 12.14 -1.37 -14.83
CA ARG A 112 12.84 -0.15 -15.29
C ARG A 112 14.31 -0.40 -15.55
N ASP A 113 15.00 -1.02 -14.60
CA ASP A 113 16.42 -1.28 -14.71
C ASP A 113 16.68 -2.49 -15.65
N GLN A 114 15.85 -3.52 -15.55
CA GLN A 114 15.97 -4.73 -16.39
C GLN A 114 15.82 -4.42 -17.88
N ILE A 115 14.81 -3.64 -18.26
CA ILE A 115 14.59 -3.23 -19.66
C ILE A 115 15.78 -2.43 -20.19
N ALA A 116 16.33 -1.53 -19.36
CA ALA A 116 17.48 -0.72 -19.75
C ALA A 116 18.74 -1.58 -20.00
N VAL A 117 18.94 -2.67 -19.25
CA VAL A 117 20.12 -3.54 -19.33
C VAL A 117 19.93 -4.67 -20.32
N LEU A 118 18.76 -5.34 -20.31
CA LEU A 118 18.50 -6.56 -21.06
C LEU A 118 17.63 -6.34 -22.31
N GLY A 119 16.96 -5.20 -22.43
CA GLY A 119 15.98 -4.94 -23.49
C GLY A 119 14.69 -5.76 -23.38
N ASP A 120 14.43 -6.37 -22.21
CA ASP A 120 13.33 -7.31 -21.99
C ASP A 120 12.76 -7.15 -20.57
N ASP A 121 11.45 -7.29 -20.42
CA ASP A 121 10.73 -7.23 -19.14
C ASP A 121 10.33 -8.61 -18.59
N VAL A 122 10.96 -9.67 -19.04
CA VAL A 122 10.67 -11.05 -18.64
C VAL A 122 10.57 -11.21 -17.13
N GLY A 123 9.48 -11.82 -16.66
CA GLY A 123 9.24 -12.05 -15.23
C GLY A 123 8.80 -10.82 -14.42
N THR A 124 8.70 -9.63 -15.03
CA THR A 124 8.32 -8.40 -14.30
C THR A 124 6.86 -8.00 -14.50
N VAL A 125 6.16 -8.62 -15.44
CA VAL A 125 4.73 -8.38 -15.68
C VAL A 125 3.90 -9.24 -14.75
N LEU A 126 2.97 -8.62 -14.02
CA LEU A 126 2.03 -9.28 -13.13
C LEU A 126 0.62 -9.25 -13.71
N ALA A 127 -0.26 -10.07 -13.15
CA ALA A 127 -1.69 -9.96 -13.41
C ALA A 127 -2.29 -8.78 -12.62
N SER A 128 -3.29 -8.11 -13.19
CA SER A 128 -4.08 -7.12 -12.46
C SER A 128 -5.04 -7.84 -11.50
N THR A 129 -4.51 -8.27 -10.37
CA THR A 129 -5.23 -9.09 -9.39
C THR A 129 -6.20 -8.24 -8.56
N ASP A 130 -7.35 -8.83 -8.27
CA ASP A 130 -8.39 -8.22 -7.42
C ASP A 130 -8.11 -8.48 -5.93
N TYR A 131 -7.04 -7.87 -5.40
CA TYR A 131 -6.59 -8.05 -4.01
C TYR A 131 -7.67 -7.72 -2.98
N HIS A 132 -8.59 -6.81 -3.30
CA HIS A 132 -9.70 -6.45 -2.43
C HIS A 132 -10.64 -7.65 -2.18
N PHE A 133 -10.93 -8.47 -3.19
CA PHE A 133 -11.70 -9.70 -2.99
C PHE A 133 -10.95 -10.76 -2.19
N ALA A 134 -9.62 -10.83 -2.33
CA ALA A 134 -8.83 -11.72 -1.50
C ALA A 134 -8.88 -11.31 -0.01
N ALA A 135 -8.82 -10.03 0.29
CA ALA A 135 -8.99 -9.53 1.65
C ALA A 135 -10.40 -9.81 2.21
N GLU A 136 -11.45 -9.71 1.38
CA GLU A 136 -12.81 -10.08 1.76
C GLU A 136 -12.94 -11.59 2.05
N ALA A 137 -12.32 -12.44 1.23
CA ALA A 137 -12.29 -13.87 1.46
C ALA A 137 -11.60 -14.26 2.77
N LEU A 138 -10.67 -13.43 3.27
CA LEU A 138 -10.03 -13.56 4.58
C LEU A 138 -10.83 -12.91 5.72
N GLY A 139 -12.03 -12.38 5.45
CA GLY A 139 -12.92 -11.77 6.44
C GLY A 139 -12.76 -10.26 6.65
N GLY A 140 -11.87 -9.62 5.90
CA GLY A 140 -11.73 -8.16 5.88
C GLY A 140 -12.80 -7.45 5.05
N LYS A 141 -12.54 -6.20 4.71
CA LYS A 141 -13.34 -5.38 3.78
C LYS A 141 -12.47 -5.00 2.59
N GLY A 142 -13.08 -4.94 1.41
CA GLY A 142 -12.39 -4.62 0.17
C GLY A 142 -13.06 -3.52 -0.63
N LEU A 143 -12.28 -2.67 -1.31
CA LEU A 143 -12.74 -1.71 -2.30
C LEU A 143 -11.74 -1.63 -3.46
N SER A 144 -12.25 -1.46 -4.67
CA SER A 144 -11.47 -1.06 -5.85
C SER A 144 -11.50 0.45 -6.01
N ILE A 145 -10.42 1.02 -6.54
CA ILE A 145 -10.33 2.43 -6.95
C ILE A 145 -9.77 2.44 -8.37
N ASP A 146 -10.63 2.72 -9.34
CA ASP A 146 -10.31 2.72 -10.77
C ASP A 146 -10.29 4.13 -11.36
N HIS A 147 -11.04 5.05 -10.74
CA HIS A 147 -11.19 6.44 -11.18
C HIS A 147 -10.80 7.46 -10.10
N PRO A 148 -10.31 8.66 -10.48
CA PRO A 148 -9.96 9.71 -9.52
C PRO A 148 -11.09 10.12 -8.59
N ASP A 149 -12.34 10.12 -9.08
CA ASP A 149 -13.51 10.53 -8.30
C ASP A 149 -13.90 9.50 -7.22
N GLU A 150 -13.36 8.28 -7.29
CA GLU A 150 -13.58 7.22 -6.32
C GLU A 150 -12.63 7.29 -5.13
N ILE A 151 -11.53 8.06 -5.23
CA ILE A 151 -10.49 8.11 -4.19
C ILE A 151 -11.08 8.59 -2.86
N ALA A 152 -11.68 9.77 -2.85
CA ALA A 152 -12.19 10.36 -1.62
C ALA A 152 -13.31 9.53 -0.96
N PRO A 153 -14.32 9.05 -1.70
CA PRO A 153 -15.34 8.15 -1.12
C PRO A 153 -14.75 6.84 -0.61
N ALA A 154 -13.79 6.21 -1.33
CA ALA A 154 -13.16 4.97 -0.90
C ALA A 154 -12.36 5.15 0.40
N PHE A 155 -11.56 6.22 0.51
CA PHE A 155 -10.82 6.53 1.73
C PHE A 155 -11.76 6.79 2.92
N ALA A 156 -12.84 7.55 2.70
CA ALA A 156 -13.84 7.82 3.73
C ALA A 156 -14.51 6.51 4.20
N GLN A 157 -14.91 5.65 3.27
CA GLN A 157 -15.54 4.37 3.59
C GLN A 157 -14.57 3.42 4.30
N ALA A 158 -13.32 3.37 3.88
CA ALA A 158 -12.29 2.56 4.55
C ALA A 158 -12.10 2.98 6.01
N ARG A 159 -12.03 4.30 6.25
CA ARG A 159 -11.94 4.85 7.62
C ARG A 159 -13.15 4.49 8.47
N VAL A 160 -14.35 4.52 7.90
CA VAL A 160 -15.57 4.10 8.61
C VAL A 160 -15.48 2.64 9.02
N TRP A 161 -15.12 1.74 8.10
CA TRP A 161 -14.99 0.32 8.41
C TRP A 161 -13.87 0.02 9.41
N ALA A 162 -12.72 0.71 9.29
CA ALA A 162 -11.64 0.56 10.25
C ALA A 162 -12.08 0.98 11.67
N ARG A 163 -12.83 2.08 11.81
CA ARG A 163 -13.40 2.51 13.09
C ARG A 163 -14.44 1.53 13.65
N MET A 164 -15.07 0.74 12.79
CA MET A 164 -15.96 -0.36 13.18
C MET A 164 -15.21 -1.65 13.55
N GLY A 165 -13.88 -1.64 13.52
CA GLY A 165 -13.03 -2.78 13.87
C GLY A 165 -12.66 -3.71 12.71
N HIS A 166 -12.93 -3.33 11.46
CA HIS A 166 -12.62 -4.16 10.31
C HIS A 166 -11.28 -3.75 9.65
N PRO A 167 -10.39 -4.69 9.31
CA PRO A 167 -9.28 -4.43 8.41
C PRO A 167 -9.83 -4.23 6.99
N VAL A 168 -9.22 -3.28 6.26
CA VAL A 168 -9.69 -2.85 4.93
C VAL A 168 -8.55 -2.89 3.93
N LEU A 169 -8.82 -3.38 2.72
CA LEU A 169 -7.89 -3.29 1.59
C LEU A 169 -8.51 -2.48 0.46
N LEU A 170 -7.80 -1.43 0.06
CA LEU A 170 -8.08 -0.60 -1.10
C LEU A 170 -7.16 -1.03 -2.25
N ASN A 171 -7.72 -1.55 -3.33
CA ASN A 171 -6.98 -1.96 -4.53
C ASN A 171 -7.08 -0.86 -5.58
N ALA A 172 -6.07 0.01 -5.68
CA ALA A 172 -6.05 1.10 -6.64
C ALA A 172 -5.37 0.67 -7.94
N ARG A 173 -6.12 0.55 -9.05
CA ARG A 173 -5.55 0.23 -10.36
C ARG A 173 -4.88 1.45 -10.97
N LEU A 174 -3.56 1.37 -11.07
CA LEU A 174 -2.71 2.46 -11.49
C LEU A 174 -2.30 2.34 -12.95
N ARG A 175 -2.03 3.48 -13.57
CA ARG A 175 -1.23 3.54 -14.80
C ARG A 175 0.24 3.59 -14.43
N ARG A 176 1.10 2.99 -15.23
CA ARG A 176 2.56 3.12 -15.09
C ARG A 176 2.96 4.58 -15.08
N SER A 177 3.96 4.91 -14.28
CA SER A 177 4.47 6.27 -14.11
C SER A 177 5.98 6.29 -14.32
N GLU A 178 6.46 7.34 -14.97
CA GLU A 178 7.90 7.61 -15.15
C GLU A 178 8.46 8.51 -14.04
N PHE A 179 7.69 8.80 -13.01
CA PHE A 179 8.08 9.74 -11.94
C PHE A 179 9.41 9.37 -11.28
N ARG A 180 9.69 8.08 -11.15
CA ARG A 180 10.94 7.58 -10.59
C ARG A 180 12.02 7.24 -11.62
N GLN A 181 11.85 7.66 -12.87
CA GLN A 181 12.89 7.46 -13.89
C GLN A 181 14.18 8.17 -13.46
N GLY A 182 15.31 7.43 -13.49
CA GLY A 182 16.60 7.92 -13.04
C GLY A 182 16.83 7.93 -11.51
N SER A 183 15.85 7.51 -10.70
CA SER A 183 16.10 7.28 -9.28
C SER A 183 16.83 5.94 -9.09
N MET A 184 17.81 5.93 -8.19
CA MET A 184 18.45 4.67 -7.80
C MET A 184 17.50 3.88 -6.90
N SER A 185 17.38 2.58 -7.19
CA SER A 185 16.76 1.63 -6.27
C SER A 185 17.79 1.31 -5.19
N LEU A 186 17.54 1.70 -3.98
CA LEU A 186 18.28 1.25 -2.80
C LEU A 186 17.48 0.17 -2.11
#